data_23749edb236897b055c9cf29af8ae989
#
_entry.id   23749edb236897b055c9cf29af8ae989
#
_cell.length_a   1.000
_cell.length_b   1.000
_cell.length_c   1.000
_cell.angle_alpha   90.00
_cell.angle_beta   90.00
_cell.angle_gamma   90.00
#
_symmetry.space_group_name_H-M   'P 1'
#
loop_
_entity.id
_entity.type
_entity.pdbx_description
1 polymer ?
#
loop_
_entity_poly.entity_id
_entity_poly.type
_entity_poly.pdbx_seq_one_letter_code
_entity_poly.pdbx_strand_id
1 'polypeptide(L)'
;TGIDTDANSLFDVQIKRIHEYKRQLLNVLHVVSRYHAILANPTADWVPRTVIFAGKAASSYTTAKQIIRLINDVAVVVNQDSRLAGRLKVVFLPNYSVSLAEIIIPGADLSEQISTAGTEASGTGNMKFALNGALTIGTLDGATIEMRERVGADNMFTFGLRSDEIANLKSNGYRPEDIVSADSDLAAVLDSIASGRFSPSEPERYRELLDGLIQGGDRYYLIADFASYRQAQQQADELFRQSSRWTAAAIENVAGMGYFASDRAIREYAEKIWRISPQR
;
A
#
# COMPACT_ATOMS: atom_id res chain seq x y z
N THR A 1 -6.34 -15.90 12.32
CA THR A 1 -7.48 -15.01 12.03
C THR A 1 -8.77 -15.77 11.76
N GLY A 2 -8.71 -17.05 11.38
CA GLY A 2 -9.87 -17.82 10.96
C GLY A 2 -10.45 -17.42 9.59
N ILE A 3 -9.69 -16.66 8.80
CA ILE A 3 -10.06 -16.28 7.44
C ILE A 3 -9.36 -17.23 6.47
N ASP A 4 -10.15 -17.98 5.70
CA ASP A 4 -9.64 -18.79 4.61
C ASP A 4 -9.26 -17.93 3.43
N THR A 5 -8.06 -18.16 2.89
CA THR A 5 -7.51 -17.47 1.73
C THR A 5 -7.14 -18.44 0.63
N ASP A 6 -7.35 -18.05 -0.62
CA ASP A 6 -6.88 -18.84 -1.77
C ASP A 6 -5.36 -18.63 -1.92
N ALA A 7 -4.61 -19.73 -1.89
CA ALA A 7 -3.16 -19.70 -2.09
C ALA A 7 -2.72 -19.20 -3.49
N ASN A 8 -3.64 -19.19 -4.45
CA ASN A 8 -3.39 -18.68 -5.80
C ASN A 8 -3.82 -17.22 -5.96
N SER A 9 -4.37 -16.59 -4.92
CA SER A 9 -4.67 -15.15 -4.96
C SER A 9 -3.38 -14.34 -4.93
N LEU A 10 -3.41 -13.13 -5.49
CA LEU A 10 -2.33 -12.17 -5.33
C LEU A 10 -2.30 -11.72 -3.86
N PHE A 11 -1.21 -12.02 -3.15
CA PHE A 11 -0.98 -11.57 -1.78
C PHE A 11 -0.41 -10.15 -1.78
N ASP A 12 -1.28 -9.18 -1.54
CA ASP A 12 -1.01 -7.75 -1.48
C ASP A 12 -0.78 -7.32 -0.03
N VAL A 13 0.42 -6.89 0.31
CA VAL A 13 0.86 -6.82 1.70
C VAL A 13 1.34 -5.42 2.10
N GLN A 14 0.69 -4.87 3.13
CA GLN A 14 1.08 -3.63 3.80
C GLN A 14 1.32 -3.85 5.29
N ILE A 15 2.52 -4.24 5.66
CA ILE A 15 2.91 -4.53 7.05
C ILE A 15 3.98 -3.54 7.53
N LYS A 16 3.54 -2.55 8.28
CA LYS A 16 4.38 -1.48 8.83
C LYS A 16 3.64 -0.74 9.93
N ARG A 17 4.32 0.12 10.71
CA ARG A 17 3.66 0.98 11.69
C ARG A 17 2.48 1.70 11.02
N ILE A 18 1.34 1.74 11.70
CA ILE A 18 0.19 2.47 11.20
C ILE A 18 0.41 3.97 11.46
N HIS A 19 0.43 4.71 10.38
CA HIS A 19 0.64 6.16 10.40
C HIS A 19 0.04 6.79 9.15
N GLU A 20 -0.53 7.98 9.28
CA GLU A 20 -1.20 8.68 8.18
C GLU A 20 -0.30 8.82 6.95
N TYR A 21 0.99 9.22 7.12
CA TYR A 21 1.91 9.40 5.98
C TYR A 21 2.25 8.10 5.24
N LYS A 22 2.10 6.92 5.90
CA LYS A 22 2.29 5.60 5.27
C LYS A 22 1.07 5.15 4.48
N ARG A 23 0.00 5.89 4.59
CA ARG A 23 -1.22 5.86 3.78
C ARG A 23 -1.93 4.51 3.72
N GLN A 24 -1.98 3.77 4.86
CA GLN A 24 -2.84 2.58 4.93
C GLN A 24 -4.30 2.93 4.58
N LEU A 25 -4.73 4.16 4.88
CA LEU A 25 -6.06 4.64 4.49
C LEU A 25 -6.24 4.65 2.96
N LEU A 26 -5.23 5.07 2.18
CA LEU A 26 -5.28 5.01 0.71
C LEU A 26 -5.51 3.59 0.21
N ASN A 27 -4.81 2.60 0.79
CA ASN A 27 -5.02 1.19 0.46
C ASN A 27 -6.44 0.73 0.81
N VAL A 28 -6.97 1.10 1.98
CA VAL A 28 -8.35 0.77 2.36
C VAL A 28 -9.37 1.40 1.41
N LEU A 29 -9.18 2.65 0.99
CA LEU A 29 -10.05 3.28 -0.02
C LEU A 29 -10.02 2.49 -1.35
N HIS A 30 -8.84 2.02 -1.77
CA HIS A 30 -8.73 1.15 -2.95
C HIS A 30 -9.43 -0.20 -2.74
N VAL A 31 -9.30 -0.82 -1.56
CA VAL A 31 -10.04 -2.06 -1.23
C VAL A 31 -11.55 -1.86 -1.38
N VAL A 32 -12.09 -0.74 -0.89
CA VAL A 32 -13.51 -0.42 -1.03
C VAL A 32 -13.89 -0.18 -2.50
N SER A 33 -13.05 0.54 -3.28
CA SER A 33 -13.24 0.73 -4.72
C SER A 33 -13.29 -0.61 -5.45
N ARG A 34 -12.34 -1.51 -5.18
CA ARG A 34 -12.30 -2.86 -5.75
C ARG A 34 -13.52 -3.69 -5.36
N TYR A 35 -13.97 -3.59 -4.10
CA TYR A 35 -15.20 -4.23 -3.65
C TYR A 35 -16.40 -3.77 -4.46
N HIS A 36 -16.57 -2.46 -4.68
CA HIS A 36 -17.64 -1.92 -5.52
C HIS A 36 -17.54 -2.39 -6.97
N ALA A 37 -16.34 -2.37 -7.54
CA ALA A 37 -16.12 -2.77 -8.93
C ALA A 37 -16.45 -4.26 -9.16
N ILE A 38 -16.10 -5.14 -8.23
CA ILE A 38 -16.47 -6.57 -8.30
C ILE A 38 -18.00 -6.74 -8.21
N LEU A 39 -18.66 -6.00 -7.33
CA LEU A 39 -20.12 -6.06 -7.20
C LEU A 39 -20.85 -5.54 -8.45
N ALA A 40 -20.30 -4.51 -9.09
CA ALA A 40 -20.85 -3.94 -10.32
C ALA A 40 -20.65 -4.87 -11.52
N ASN A 41 -19.57 -5.61 -11.57
CA ASN A 41 -19.27 -6.56 -12.64
C ASN A 41 -18.70 -7.89 -12.10
N PRO A 42 -19.56 -8.75 -11.51
CA PRO A 42 -19.11 -9.97 -10.84
C PRO A 42 -18.65 -11.06 -11.82
N THR A 43 -18.90 -10.91 -13.12
CA THR A 43 -18.52 -11.88 -14.17
C THR A 43 -17.22 -11.52 -14.88
N ALA A 44 -16.64 -10.35 -14.59
CA ALA A 44 -15.36 -9.98 -15.15
C ALA A 44 -14.23 -10.91 -14.67
N ASP A 45 -13.18 -10.99 -15.45
CA ASP A 45 -11.97 -11.75 -15.10
C ASP A 45 -11.15 -11.01 -14.05
N TRP A 46 -11.60 -11.12 -12.79
CA TRP A 46 -10.91 -10.56 -11.64
C TRP A 46 -9.72 -11.43 -11.21
N VAL A 47 -8.57 -10.83 -11.00
CA VAL A 47 -7.48 -11.47 -10.26
C VAL A 47 -7.92 -11.61 -8.80
N PRO A 48 -8.02 -12.83 -8.25
CA PRO A 48 -8.28 -13.00 -6.83
C PRO A 48 -7.19 -12.33 -6.01
N ARG A 49 -7.58 -11.57 -4.98
CA ARG A 49 -6.62 -10.79 -4.17
C ARG A 49 -6.89 -10.97 -2.69
N THR A 50 -5.82 -11.21 -1.94
CA THR A 50 -5.81 -11.21 -0.49
C THR A 50 -4.98 -10.03 0.00
N VAL A 51 -5.65 -9.01 0.53
CA VAL A 51 -4.99 -7.81 1.06
C VAL A 51 -4.68 -8.00 2.53
N ILE A 52 -3.41 -7.96 2.89
CA ILE A 52 -2.92 -8.21 4.24
C ILE A 52 -2.38 -6.94 4.86
N PHE A 53 -3.02 -6.50 5.91
CA PHE A 53 -2.54 -5.42 6.76
C PHE A 53 -1.96 -5.97 8.05
N ALA A 54 -0.88 -5.37 8.54
CA ALA A 54 -0.41 -5.54 9.90
C ALA A 54 0.40 -4.32 10.35
N GLY A 55 0.35 -4.04 11.63
CA GLY A 55 1.10 -2.91 12.19
C GLY A 55 0.57 -2.51 13.55
N LYS A 56 1.36 -1.70 14.23
CA LYS A 56 1.01 -1.14 15.55
C LYS A 56 0.90 0.38 15.42
N ALA A 57 -0.07 0.96 16.09
CA ALA A 57 -0.20 2.40 16.27
C ALA A 57 0.36 2.82 17.64
N ALA A 58 0.84 4.05 17.75
CA ALA A 58 1.14 4.63 19.08
C ALA A 58 -0.17 4.72 19.90
N SER A 59 -0.04 4.56 21.22
CA SER A 59 -1.21 4.47 22.10
C SER A 59 -2.11 5.71 22.09
N SER A 60 -1.53 6.89 21.88
CA SER A 60 -2.23 8.18 21.81
C SER A 60 -2.65 8.59 20.39
N TYR A 61 -2.29 7.82 19.35
CA TYR A 61 -2.54 8.20 17.97
C TYR A 61 -3.94 7.77 17.53
N THR A 62 -4.93 8.61 17.79
CA THR A 62 -6.35 8.33 17.54
C THR A 62 -6.64 8.01 16.09
N THR A 63 -6.16 8.84 15.15
CA THR A 63 -6.38 8.63 13.70
C THR A 63 -5.86 7.27 13.23
N ALA A 64 -4.65 6.87 13.65
CA ALA A 64 -4.10 5.57 13.31
C ALA A 64 -4.95 4.41 13.86
N LYS A 65 -5.53 4.56 15.05
CA LYS A 65 -6.46 3.57 15.60
C LYS A 65 -7.78 3.53 14.84
N GLN A 66 -8.30 4.66 14.38
CA GLN A 66 -9.48 4.73 13.52
C GLN A 66 -9.20 4.02 12.18
N ILE A 67 -8.01 4.19 11.59
CA ILE A 67 -7.61 3.47 10.38
C ILE A 67 -7.58 1.96 10.62
N ILE A 68 -7.00 1.48 11.73
CA ILE A 68 -7.02 0.04 12.08
C ILE A 68 -8.47 -0.46 12.19
N ARG A 69 -9.34 0.32 12.85
CA ARG A 69 -10.75 -0.05 13.02
C ARG A 69 -11.46 -0.12 11.68
N LEU A 70 -11.24 0.85 10.78
CA LEU A 70 -11.82 0.86 9.43
C LEU A 70 -11.36 -0.36 8.62
N ILE A 71 -10.07 -0.72 8.67
CA ILE A 71 -9.56 -1.93 8.02
C ILE A 71 -10.35 -3.16 8.48
N ASN A 72 -10.55 -3.32 9.79
CA ASN A 72 -11.26 -4.46 10.34
C ASN A 72 -12.76 -4.44 9.99
N ASP A 73 -13.41 -3.29 10.05
CA ASP A 73 -14.84 -3.15 9.71
C ASP A 73 -15.08 -3.43 8.21
N VAL A 74 -14.20 -2.95 7.33
CA VAL A 74 -14.19 -3.29 5.90
C VAL A 74 -13.95 -4.79 5.70
N ALA A 75 -12.99 -5.38 6.42
CA ALA A 75 -12.69 -6.80 6.34
C ALA A 75 -13.90 -7.67 6.70
N VAL A 76 -14.66 -7.30 7.73
CA VAL A 76 -15.89 -8.03 8.12
C VAL A 76 -16.89 -8.05 6.97
N VAL A 77 -17.20 -6.89 6.39
CA VAL A 77 -18.17 -6.77 5.30
C VAL A 77 -17.68 -7.51 4.04
N VAL A 78 -16.46 -7.26 3.61
CA VAL A 78 -15.88 -7.85 2.40
C VAL A 78 -15.78 -9.37 2.51
N ASN A 79 -15.27 -9.89 3.62
CA ASN A 79 -15.03 -11.33 3.77
C ASN A 79 -16.32 -12.15 3.92
N GLN A 80 -17.41 -11.53 4.37
CA GLN A 80 -18.71 -12.18 4.53
C GLN A 80 -19.61 -12.07 3.30
N ASP A 81 -19.27 -11.20 2.33
CA ASP A 81 -20.09 -11.01 1.14
C ASP A 81 -19.89 -12.14 0.13
N SER A 82 -20.84 -13.06 0.09
CA SER A 82 -20.82 -14.23 -0.81
C SER A 82 -20.80 -13.86 -2.32
N ARG A 83 -21.24 -12.64 -2.68
CA ARG A 83 -21.23 -12.16 -4.08
C ARG A 83 -19.81 -12.00 -4.61
N LEU A 84 -18.84 -11.80 -3.74
CA LEU A 84 -17.44 -11.72 -4.14
C LEU A 84 -16.86 -13.07 -4.57
N ALA A 85 -17.45 -14.19 -4.16
CA ALA A 85 -17.01 -15.55 -4.51
C ALA A 85 -15.50 -15.77 -4.31
N GLY A 86 -14.94 -15.24 -3.23
CA GLY A 86 -13.51 -15.38 -2.90
C GLY A 86 -12.55 -14.43 -3.65
N ARG A 87 -13.04 -13.59 -4.58
CA ARG A 87 -12.19 -12.71 -5.40
C ARG A 87 -11.47 -11.61 -4.63
N LEU A 88 -11.95 -11.27 -3.44
CA LEU A 88 -11.30 -10.29 -2.55
C LEU A 88 -11.40 -10.77 -1.11
N LYS A 89 -10.28 -10.79 -0.43
CA LYS A 89 -10.16 -11.02 1.02
C LYS A 89 -9.34 -9.92 1.65
N VAL A 90 -9.73 -9.53 2.86
CA VAL A 90 -9.02 -8.51 3.64
C VAL A 90 -8.68 -9.09 5.00
N VAL A 91 -7.42 -9.02 5.38
CA VAL A 91 -6.91 -9.60 6.62
C VAL A 91 -6.12 -8.55 7.38
N PHE A 92 -6.48 -8.34 8.64
CA PHE A 92 -5.62 -7.60 9.57
C PHE A 92 -4.98 -8.57 10.55
N LEU A 93 -3.64 -8.67 10.53
CA LEU A 93 -2.89 -9.52 11.45
C LEU A 93 -2.54 -8.73 12.71
N PRO A 94 -3.06 -9.13 13.88
CA PRO A 94 -2.78 -8.43 15.12
C PRO A 94 -1.34 -8.69 15.58
N ASN A 95 -0.86 -7.82 16.46
CA ASN A 95 0.42 -7.96 17.14
C ASN A 95 1.64 -8.18 16.22
N TYR A 96 1.70 -7.42 15.12
CA TYR A 96 2.83 -7.49 14.18
C TYR A 96 4.19 -7.45 14.90
N SER A 97 5.04 -8.39 14.56
CA SER A 97 6.35 -8.64 15.18
C SER A 97 7.36 -9.13 14.13
N VAL A 98 8.62 -9.24 14.51
CA VAL A 98 9.68 -9.81 13.66
C VAL A 98 9.31 -11.24 13.22
N SER A 99 8.85 -12.08 14.16
CA SER A 99 8.46 -13.46 13.86
C SER A 99 7.32 -13.56 12.83
N LEU A 100 6.35 -12.64 12.88
CA LEU A 100 5.32 -12.57 11.83
C LEU A 100 5.89 -12.07 10.50
N ALA A 101 6.82 -11.12 10.53
CA ALA A 101 7.47 -10.62 9.32
C ALA A 101 8.24 -11.72 8.58
N GLU A 102 8.92 -12.61 9.30
CA GLU A 102 9.66 -13.75 8.74
C GLU A 102 8.76 -14.75 7.99
N ILE A 103 7.48 -14.80 8.33
CA ILE A 103 6.49 -15.66 7.67
C ILE A 103 5.80 -14.91 6.52
N ILE A 104 5.41 -13.64 6.75
CA ILE A 104 4.59 -12.89 5.79
C ILE A 104 5.41 -12.44 4.58
N ILE A 105 6.63 -11.96 4.81
CA ILE A 105 7.45 -11.36 3.74
C ILE A 105 7.74 -12.36 2.62
N PRO A 106 8.18 -13.62 2.90
CA PRO A 106 8.41 -14.61 1.84
C PRO A 106 7.15 -15.07 1.09
N GLY A 107 5.98 -14.90 1.70
CA GLY A 107 4.70 -15.28 1.09
C GLY A 107 3.99 -14.13 0.37
N ALA A 108 4.61 -12.97 0.22
CA ALA A 108 4.01 -11.81 -0.42
C ALA A 108 4.31 -11.77 -1.91
N ASP A 109 3.32 -11.42 -2.73
CA ASP A 109 3.49 -11.15 -4.16
C ASP A 109 3.69 -9.66 -4.43
N LEU A 110 2.93 -8.80 -3.74
CA LEU A 110 2.93 -7.35 -3.90
C LEU A 110 3.21 -6.66 -2.56
N SER A 111 4.15 -5.74 -2.56
CA SER A 111 4.60 -4.98 -1.39
C SER A 111 4.17 -3.52 -1.49
N GLU A 112 3.37 -3.05 -0.55
CA GLU A 112 2.82 -1.69 -0.48
C GLU A 112 3.80 -0.71 0.17
N GLN A 113 4.42 0.14 -0.65
CA GLN A 113 5.38 1.17 -0.25
C GLN A 113 4.87 2.56 -0.68
N ILE A 114 3.69 2.91 -0.16
CA ILE A 114 2.82 3.98 -0.67
C ILE A 114 2.83 5.25 0.20
N SER A 115 3.93 5.53 0.89
CA SER A 115 4.07 6.78 1.65
C SER A 115 3.89 8.03 0.77
N THR A 116 3.46 9.13 1.37
CA THR A 116 3.46 10.41 0.65
C THR A 116 4.90 10.79 0.30
N ALA A 117 5.17 11.15 -0.96
CA ALA A 117 6.52 11.48 -1.41
C ALA A 117 7.15 12.59 -0.55
N GLY A 118 8.41 12.36 -0.12
CA GLY A 118 9.15 13.24 0.78
C GLY A 118 8.92 12.98 2.27
N THR A 119 8.19 11.92 2.66
CA THR A 119 7.88 11.64 4.06
C THR A 119 8.59 10.41 4.64
N GLU A 120 8.94 9.43 3.83
CA GLU A 120 9.68 8.25 4.26
C GLU A 120 11.18 8.45 3.99
N ALA A 121 12.01 8.48 5.02
CA ALA A 121 13.44 8.73 4.86
C ALA A 121 14.15 7.62 4.05
N SER A 122 13.81 6.38 4.26
CA SER A 122 14.36 5.23 3.54
C SER A 122 13.36 4.07 3.49
N GLY A 123 12.92 3.58 4.64
CA GLY A 123 12.29 2.28 4.77
C GLY A 123 13.33 1.14 4.76
N THR A 124 12.95 0.00 5.29
CA THR A 124 13.75 -1.24 5.22
C THR A 124 12.89 -2.44 4.82
N GLY A 125 11.60 -2.37 5.05
CA GLY A 125 10.64 -3.40 4.64
C GLY A 125 10.59 -3.58 3.12
N ASN A 126 10.65 -2.48 2.37
CA ASN A 126 10.69 -2.47 0.90
C ASN A 126 11.78 -3.41 0.35
N MET A 127 13.02 -3.27 0.82
CA MET A 127 14.15 -4.10 0.40
C MET A 127 13.97 -5.57 0.79
N LYS A 128 13.40 -5.84 1.98
CA LYS A 128 13.14 -7.21 2.46
C LYS A 128 12.10 -7.91 1.59
N PHE A 129 11.03 -7.23 1.24
CA PHE A 129 10.01 -7.76 0.34
C PHE A 129 10.59 -8.07 -1.03
N ALA A 130 11.29 -7.12 -1.65
CA ALA A 130 11.89 -7.28 -2.96
C ALA A 130 12.96 -8.39 -2.97
N LEU A 131 13.78 -8.51 -1.90
CA LEU A 131 14.75 -9.60 -1.74
C LEU A 131 14.08 -10.98 -1.67
N ASN A 132 12.82 -11.04 -1.22
CA ASN A 132 12.02 -12.26 -1.16
C ASN A 132 11.10 -12.44 -2.39
N GLY A 133 11.28 -11.65 -3.45
CA GLY A 133 10.59 -11.82 -4.73
C GLY A 133 9.27 -11.07 -4.87
N ALA A 134 8.82 -10.34 -3.85
CA ALA A 134 7.63 -9.50 -3.98
C ALA A 134 7.91 -8.29 -4.87
N LEU A 135 7.01 -7.99 -5.81
CA LEU A 135 7.07 -6.76 -6.57
C LEU A 135 6.62 -5.58 -5.70
N THR A 136 7.19 -4.42 -5.95
CA THR A 136 6.84 -3.22 -5.19
C THR A 136 5.82 -2.37 -5.94
N ILE A 137 4.72 -2.00 -5.28
CA ILE A 137 3.90 -0.86 -5.66
C ILE A 137 4.20 0.28 -4.70
N GLY A 138 4.54 1.46 -5.23
CA GLY A 138 4.97 2.54 -4.36
C GLY A 138 5.13 3.88 -5.05
N THR A 139 5.31 4.88 -4.22
CA THR A 139 5.67 6.23 -4.63
C THR A 139 7.18 6.38 -4.77
N LEU A 140 7.62 7.40 -5.48
CA LEU A 140 9.03 7.78 -5.56
C LEU A 140 9.43 8.50 -4.26
N ASP A 141 9.64 7.70 -3.21
CA ASP A 141 9.94 8.15 -1.85
C ASP A 141 10.95 7.22 -1.17
N GLY A 142 11.81 7.76 -0.33
CA GLY A 142 12.84 7.00 0.40
C GLY A 142 13.68 6.12 -0.53
N ALA A 143 14.01 4.92 -0.07
CA ALA A 143 14.82 3.98 -0.85
C ALA A 143 14.09 3.39 -2.08
N THR A 144 12.79 3.62 -2.25
CA THR A 144 12.05 3.15 -3.43
C THR A 144 12.59 3.78 -4.71
N ILE A 145 13.14 5.01 -4.65
CA ILE A 145 13.80 5.69 -5.77
C ILE A 145 15.00 4.87 -6.24
N GLU A 146 15.91 4.56 -5.32
CA GLU A 146 17.12 3.79 -5.62
C GLU A 146 16.81 2.34 -6.00
N MET A 147 15.79 1.73 -5.37
CA MET A 147 15.32 0.41 -5.76
C MET A 147 14.88 0.40 -7.22
N ARG A 148 14.09 1.38 -7.65
CA ARG A 148 13.63 1.50 -9.03
C ARG A 148 14.80 1.63 -10.03
N GLU A 149 15.85 2.36 -9.67
CA GLU A 149 17.07 2.47 -10.48
C GLU A 149 17.79 1.12 -10.63
N ARG A 150 17.74 0.26 -9.60
CA ARG A 150 18.44 -1.03 -9.57
C ARG A 150 17.67 -2.15 -10.26
N VAL A 151 16.34 -2.16 -10.12
CA VAL A 151 15.51 -3.24 -10.69
C VAL A 151 14.94 -2.88 -12.07
N GLY A 152 14.98 -1.60 -12.45
CA GLY A 152 14.34 -1.10 -13.66
C GLY A 152 12.89 -0.69 -13.46
N ALA A 153 12.46 0.31 -14.21
CA ALA A 153 11.13 0.89 -14.09
C ALA A 153 9.99 -0.10 -14.38
N ASP A 154 10.22 -1.05 -15.27
CA ASP A 154 9.23 -2.03 -15.73
C ASP A 154 9.00 -3.17 -14.71
N ASN A 155 9.84 -3.26 -13.68
CA ASN A 155 9.78 -4.30 -12.65
C ASN A 155 9.21 -3.79 -11.32
N MET A 156 8.61 -2.59 -11.32
CA MET A 156 7.93 -1.97 -10.19
C MET A 156 6.73 -1.17 -10.66
N PHE A 157 5.71 -1.06 -9.82
CA PHE A 157 4.54 -0.22 -10.08
C PHE A 157 4.71 1.11 -9.33
N THR A 158 5.00 2.18 -10.06
CA THR A 158 5.17 3.51 -9.45
C THR A 158 3.99 4.41 -9.76
N PHE A 159 3.56 5.19 -8.77
CA PHE A 159 2.42 6.11 -8.89
C PHE A 159 2.62 7.34 -8.01
N GLY A 160 1.67 8.27 -8.14
CA GLY A 160 1.51 9.42 -7.26
C GLY A 160 2.45 10.58 -7.57
N LEU A 161 2.16 11.67 -6.91
CA LEU A 161 2.90 12.93 -7.02
C LEU A 161 4.31 12.79 -6.43
N ARG A 162 5.28 13.45 -7.06
CA ARG A 162 6.62 13.64 -6.53
C ARG A 162 6.66 14.80 -5.53
N SER A 163 7.72 14.89 -4.75
CA SER A 163 7.85 15.94 -3.73
C SER A 163 7.77 17.38 -4.28
N ASP A 164 8.31 17.60 -5.47
CA ASP A 164 8.23 18.90 -6.16
C ASP A 164 6.82 19.19 -6.67
N GLU A 165 6.11 18.17 -7.15
CA GLU A 165 4.71 18.28 -7.60
C GLU A 165 3.76 18.53 -6.44
N ILE A 166 4.00 17.90 -5.28
CA ILE A 166 3.27 18.17 -4.03
C ILE A 166 3.45 19.62 -3.59
N ALA A 167 4.68 20.15 -3.65
CA ALA A 167 4.94 21.54 -3.30
C ALA A 167 4.21 22.51 -4.22
N ASN A 168 4.19 22.21 -5.53
CA ASN A 168 3.46 22.98 -6.53
C ASN A 168 1.95 22.89 -6.32
N LEU A 169 1.40 21.69 -6.07
CA LEU A 169 -0.02 21.49 -5.83
C LEU A 169 -0.48 22.31 -4.61
N LYS A 170 0.30 22.28 -3.53
CA LYS A 170 0.04 23.05 -2.31
C LYS A 170 0.04 24.55 -2.57
N SER A 171 1.01 25.07 -3.33
CA SER A 171 1.12 26.50 -3.63
C SER A 171 -0.01 27.00 -4.54
N ASN A 172 -0.59 26.12 -5.35
CA ASN A 172 -1.69 26.42 -6.27
C ASN A 172 -3.09 26.26 -5.65
N GLY A 173 -3.19 26.10 -4.33
CA GLY A 173 -4.47 26.05 -3.64
C GLY A 173 -5.21 24.73 -3.83
N TYR A 174 -4.53 23.62 -3.56
CA TYR A 174 -5.11 22.27 -3.61
C TYR A 174 -6.41 22.15 -2.83
N ARG A 175 -7.42 21.61 -3.48
CA ARG A 175 -8.75 21.37 -2.93
C ARG A 175 -9.17 19.91 -3.22
N PRO A 176 -9.17 19.03 -2.20
CA PRO A 176 -9.56 17.63 -2.40
C PRO A 176 -11.00 17.47 -2.88
N GLU A 177 -11.91 18.40 -2.52
CA GLU A 177 -13.31 18.37 -2.95
C GLU A 177 -13.46 18.40 -4.48
N ASP A 178 -12.59 19.16 -5.16
CA ASP A 178 -12.65 19.27 -6.62
C ASP A 178 -12.32 17.92 -7.29
N ILE A 179 -11.35 17.18 -6.73
CA ILE A 179 -10.99 15.84 -7.22
C ILE A 179 -12.11 14.84 -6.93
N VAL A 180 -12.66 14.85 -5.70
CA VAL A 180 -13.77 13.96 -5.34
C VAL A 180 -14.99 14.21 -6.24
N SER A 181 -15.28 15.47 -6.54
CA SER A 181 -16.40 15.81 -7.43
C SER A 181 -16.18 15.34 -8.87
N ALA A 182 -14.93 15.19 -9.31
CA ALA A 182 -14.56 14.75 -10.66
C ALA A 182 -14.40 13.23 -10.78
N ASP A 183 -14.18 12.49 -9.69
CA ASP A 183 -14.03 11.02 -9.66
C ASP A 183 -15.20 10.35 -8.95
N SER A 184 -16.17 9.88 -9.74
CA SER A 184 -17.39 9.24 -9.22
C SER A 184 -17.10 7.96 -8.41
N ASP A 185 -16.04 7.22 -8.73
CA ASP A 185 -15.65 6.01 -8.00
C ASP A 185 -15.13 6.38 -6.61
N LEU A 186 -14.28 7.40 -6.53
CA LEU A 186 -13.77 7.92 -5.27
C LEU A 186 -14.91 8.49 -4.40
N ALA A 187 -15.81 9.26 -5.00
CA ALA A 187 -17.00 9.76 -4.31
C ALA A 187 -17.83 8.62 -3.72
N ALA A 188 -18.11 7.57 -4.50
CA ALA A 188 -18.86 6.40 -4.03
C ALA A 188 -18.13 5.63 -2.91
N VAL A 189 -16.80 5.57 -2.93
CA VAL A 189 -16.00 4.99 -1.86
C VAL A 189 -16.17 5.77 -0.56
N LEU A 190 -16.01 7.10 -0.60
CA LEU A 190 -16.16 7.97 0.57
C LEU A 190 -17.58 7.94 1.11
N ASP A 191 -18.59 7.98 0.23
CA ASP A 191 -20.01 7.89 0.60
C ASP A 191 -20.35 6.54 1.27
N SER A 192 -19.76 5.45 0.80
CA SER A 192 -19.94 4.13 1.44
C SER A 192 -19.45 4.10 2.89
N ILE A 193 -18.35 4.78 3.16
CA ILE A 193 -17.82 4.88 4.53
C ILE A 193 -18.67 5.85 5.34
N ALA A 194 -19.00 7.01 4.78
CA ALA A 194 -19.81 8.05 5.44
C ALA A 194 -21.22 7.60 5.79
N SER A 195 -21.84 6.76 4.95
CA SER A 195 -23.19 6.21 5.20
C SER A 195 -23.26 5.15 6.31
N GLY A 196 -22.11 4.77 6.90
CA GLY A 196 -22.05 3.72 7.92
C GLY A 196 -22.18 2.31 7.38
N ARG A 197 -21.98 2.08 6.07
CA ARG A 197 -22.04 0.74 5.46
C ARG A 197 -21.13 -0.26 6.16
N PHE A 198 -19.95 0.19 6.58
CA PHE A 198 -18.97 -0.63 7.29
C PHE A 198 -19.09 -0.55 8.82
N SER A 199 -19.95 0.31 9.34
CA SER A 199 -20.19 0.52 10.77
C SER A 199 -21.66 0.77 11.07
N PRO A 200 -22.57 -0.17 10.75
CA PRO A 200 -24.02 0.08 10.81
C PRO A 200 -24.55 0.38 12.22
N SER A 201 -23.88 -0.08 13.27
CA SER A 201 -24.23 0.24 14.66
C SER A 201 -23.79 1.65 15.09
N GLU A 202 -22.85 2.27 14.38
CA GLU A 202 -22.32 3.61 14.64
C GLU A 202 -22.02 4.29 13.30
N PRO A 203 -23.01 4.78 12.54
CA PRO A 203 -22.81 5.32 11.19
C PRO A 203 -21.79 6.45 11.11
N GLU A 204 -21.75 7.31 12.12
CA GLU A 204 -20.84 8.48 12.19
C GLU A 204 -19.40 8.13 12.65
N ARG A 205 -19.08 6.85 12.84
CA ARG A 205 -17.80 6.39 13.41
C ARG A 205 -16.57 6.96 12.70
N TYR A 206 -16.64 7.12 11.40
CA TYR A 206 -15.52 7.54 10.56
C TYR A 206 -15.61 8.98 10.08
N ARG A 207 -16.55 9.76 10.63
CA ARG A 207 -16.77 11.15 10.22
C ARG A 207 -15.50 11.99 10.36
N GLU A 208 -14.86 11.98 11.53
CA GLU A 208 -13.61 12.74 11.74
C GLU A 208 -12.49 12.34 10.78
N LEU A 209 -12.42 11.04 10.43
CA LEU A 209 -11.42 10.54 9.49
C LEU A 209 -11.67 11.08 8.08
N LEU A 210 -12.92 11.11 7.64
CA LEU A 210 -13.34 11.63 6.34
C LEU A 210 -13.24 13.16 6.28
N ASP A 211 -13.65 13.83 7.36
CA ASP A 211 -13.50 15.28 7.47
C ASP A 211 -12.03 15.71 7.36
N GLY A 212 -11.12 14.92 7.94
CA GLY A 212 -9.67 15.12 7.79
C GLY A 212 -9.17 15.02 6.34
N LEU A 213 -9.82 14.17 5.52
CA LEU A 213 -9.48 14.06 4.09
C LEU A 213 -10.07 15.21 3.26
N ILE A 214 -11.26 15.67 3.56
CA ILE A 214 -11.96 16.67 2.74
C ILE A 214 -11.76 18.08 3.33
N GLN A 215 -12.34 18.35 4.50
CA GLN A 215 -12.30 19.67 5.13
C GLN A 215 -10.92 19.98 5.74
N GLY A 216 -10.20 18.96 6.20
CA GLY A 216 -8.83 19.06 6.73
C GLY A 216 -7.76 19.22 5.66
N GLY A 217 -8.13 19.20 4.37
CA GLY A 217 -7.25 19.49 3.24
C GLY A 217 -6.32 18.35 2.84
N ASP A 218 -6.67 17.09 3.14
CA ASP A 218 -5.92 15.90 2.69
C ASP A 218 -4.40 16.02 2.91
N ARG A 219 -4.00 16.19 4.14
CA ARG A 219 -2.62 16.48 4.56
C ARG A 219 -1.55 15.62 3.88
N TYR A 220 -1.89 14.39 3.52
CA TYR A 220 -0.98 13.41 2.95
C TYR A 220 -1.32 13.05 1.50
N TYR A 221 -2.14 13.87 0.83
CA TYR A 221 -2.43 13.76 -0.61
C TYR A 221 -2.98 12.40 -1.05
N LEU A 222 -3.82 11.79 -0.20
CA LEU A 222 -4.47 10.52 -0.53
C LEU A 222 -5.45 10.68 -1.68
N ILE A 223 -6.26 11.72 -1.63
CA ILE A 223 -7.25 12.05 -2.66
C ILE A 223 -6.55 12.39 -3.98
N ALA A 224 -5.47 13.18 -3.91
CA ALA A 224 -4.70 13.56 -5.09
C ALA A 224 -4.09 12.34 -5.81
N ASP A 225 -3.61 11.36 -5.05
CA ASP A 225 -2.93 10.18 -5.59
C ASP A 225 -3.86 8.99 -5.88
N PHE A 226 -5.14 9.04 -5.47
CA PHE A 226 -6.04 7.90 -5.53
C PHE A 226 -6.20 7.31 -6.94
N ALA A 227 -6.41 8.16 -7.95
CA ALA A 227 -6.60 7.71 -9.33
C ALA A 227 -5.35 7.01 -9.88
N SER A 228 -4.17 7.59 -9.67
CA SER A 228 -2.89 6.99 -10.10
C SER A 228 -2.57 5.70 -9.34
N TYR A 229 -2.91 5.62 -8.06
CA TYR A 229 -2.77 4.39 -7.27
C TYR A 229 -3.69 3.29 -7.80
N ARG A 230 -4.96 3.59 -8.07
CA ARG A 230 -5.91 2.65 -8.67
C ARG A 230 -5.40 2.13 -10.02
N GLN A 231 -4.82 3.00 -10.85
CA GLN A 231 -4.20 2.59 -12.12
C GLN A 231 -3.01 1.65 -11.91
N ALA A 232 -2.11 1.95 -10.97
CA ALA A 232 -0.98 1.10 -10.66
C ALA A 232 -1.41 -0.29 -10.14
N GLN A 233 -2.49 -0.35 -9.37
CA GLN A 233 -3.10 -1.59 -8.91
C GLN A 233 -3.69 -2.43 -10.06
N GLN A 234 -4.26 -1.80 -11.07
CA GLN A 234 -4.73 -2.48 -12.29
C GLN A 234 -3.55 -3.04 -13.10
N GLN A 235 -2.45 -2.30 -13.22
CA GLN A 235 -1.22 -2.78 -13.86
C GLN A 235 -0.65 -4.01 -13.13
N ALA A 236 -0.72 -4.03 -11.80
CA ALA A 236 -0.32 -5.21 -11.01
C ALA A 236 -1.20 -6.42 -11.32
N ASP A 237 -2.52 -6.27 -11.42
CA ASP A 237 -3.43 -7.34 -11.84
C ASP A 237 -3.09 -7.85 -13.26
N GLU A 238 -2.84 -6.95 -14.20
CA GLU A 238 -2.51 -7.29 -15.59
C GLU A 238 -1.19 -8.07 -15.69
N LEU A 239 -0.18 -7.66 -14.93
CA LEU A 239 1.10 -8.37 -14.92
C LEU A 239 0.99 -9.72 -14.19
N PHE A 240 0.22 -9.82 -13.11
CA PHE A 240 0.02 -11.06 -12.35
C PHE A 240 -0.59 -12.18 -13.21
N ARG A 241 -1.50 -11.85 -14.14
CA ARG A 241 -2.02 -12.82 -15.13
C ARG A 241 -0.95 -13.39 -16.05
N GLN A 242 0.19 -12.73 -16.16
CA GLN A 242 1.30 -13.11 -17.04
C GLN A 242 2.43 -13.72 -16.19
N SER A 243 2.22 -14.94 -15.66
CA SER A 243 3.09 -15.56 -14.64
C SER A 243 4.57 -15.57 -15.02
N SER A 244 4.93 -15.80 -16.28
CA SER A 244 6.33 -15.77 -16.73
C SER A 244 6.94 -14.37 -16.62
N ARG A 245 6.16 -13.32 -16.93
CA ARG A 245 6.64 -11.93 -16.78
C ARG A 245 6.70 -11.49 -15.32
N TRP A 246 5.71 -11.92 -14.51
CA TRP A 246 5.73 -11.69 -13.07
C TRP A 246 6.98 -12.32 -12.44
N THR A 247 7.25 -13.59 -12.77
CA THR A 247 8.43 -14.30 -12.27
C THR A 247 9.74 -13.63 -12.72
N ALA A 248 9.83 -13.21 -13.97
CA ALA A 248 11.01 -12.48 -14.48
C ALA A 248 11.23 -11.18 -13.68
N ALA A 249 10.18 -10.39 -13.47
CA ALA A 249 10.25 -9.17 -12.67
C ALA A 249 10.64 -9.46 -11.20
N ALA A 250 10.14 -10.54 -10.61
CA ALA A 250 10.51 -10.97 -9.25
C ALA A 250 12.01 -11.32 -9.17
N ILE A 251 12.56 -12.01 -10.16
CA ILE A 251 13.99 -12.34 -10.24
C ILE A 251 14.84 -11.07 -10.34
N GLU A 252 14.45 -10.10 -11.17
CA GLU A 252 15.13 -8.81 -11.28
C GLU A 252 15.09 -8.02 -9.96
N ASN A 253 13.98 -8.07 -9.23
CA ASN A 253 13.87 -7.46 -7.90
C ASN A 253 14.85 -8.11 -6.92
N VAL A 254 14.89 -9.44 -6.84
CA VAL A 254 15.83 -10.17 -5.97
C VAL A 254 17.28 -9.80 -6.31
N ALA A 255 17.64 -9.84 -7.59
CA ALA A 255 19.00 -9.53 -8.05
C ALA A 255 19.40 -8.08 -7.74
N GLY A 256 18.51 -7.12 -7.98
CA GLY A 256 18.75 -5.70 -7.71
C GLY A 256 18.95 -5.37 -6.23
N MET A 257 18.41 -6.19 -5.32
CA MET A 257 18.51 -5.94 -3.86
C MET A 257 19.92 -6.19 -3.30
N GLY A 258 20.82 -6.84 -4.02
CA GLY A 258 22.23 -6.96 -3.62
C GLY A 258 22.90 -5.60 -3.37
N TYR A 259 22.47 -4.55 -4.04
CA TYR A 259 22.94 -3.18 -3.79
C TYR A 259 22.69 -2.70 -2.35
N PHE A 260 21.64 -3.16 -1.70
CA PHE A 260 21.24 -2.75 -0.34
C PHE A 260 21.84 -3.64 0.75
N ALA A 261 22.83 -4.46 0.42
CA ALA A 261 23.55 -5.26 1.41
C ALA A 261 24.33 -4.37 2.38
N SER A 262 24.24 -4.67 3.69
CA SER A 262 24.94 -3.94 4.73
C SER A 262 26.47 -4.00 4.55
N ASP A 263 27.00 -5.13 4.11
CA ASP A 263 28.43 -5.31 3.82
C ASP A 263 28.95 -4.34 2.76
N ARG A 264 28.14 -4.09 1.72
CA ARG A 264 28.49 -3.09 0.70
C ARG A 264 28.54 -1.69 1.33
N ALA A 265 27.52 -1.31 2.08
CA ALA A 265 27.46 0.01 2.70
C ALA A 265 28.64 0.24 3.66
N ILE A 266 28.98 -0.75 4.48
CA ILE A 266 30.12 -0.66 5.40
C ILE A 266 31.45 -0.58 4.66
N ARG A 267 31.63 -1.34 3.58
CA ARG A 267 32.84 -1.23 2.75
C ARG A 267 32.99 0.16 2.14
N GLU A 268 31.90 0.71 1.60
CA GLU A 268 31.92 2.08 1.06
C GLU A 268 32.23 3.12 2.13
N TYR A 269 31.71 2.97 3.35
CA TYR A 269 32.07 3.85 4.48
C TYR A 269 33.55 3.73 4.82
N ALA A 270 34.06 2.49 4.90
CA ALA A 270 35.48 2.25 5.18
C ALA A 270 36.38 2.93 4.13
N GLU A 271 36.09 2.74 2.87
CA GLU A 271 36.91 3.25 1.75
C GLU A 271 36.75 4.77 1.55
N LYS A 272 35.49 5.26 1.47
CA LYS A 272 35.21 6.62 1.03
C LYS A 272 35.19 7.64 2.16
N ILE A 273 34.82 7.22 3.38
CA ILE A 273 34.64 8.12 4.53
C ILE A 273 35.78 7.93 5.54
N TRP A 274 35.94 6.71 6.05
CA TRP A 274 36.95 6.43 7.10
C TRP A 274 38.35 6.24 6.57
N ARG A 275 38.50 5.92 5.29
CA ARG A 275 39.79 5.67 4.61
C ARG A 275 40.62 4.61 5.32
N ILE A 276 39.97 3.54 5.75
CA ILE A 276 40.60 2.38 6.39
C ILE A 276 40.44 1.16 5.46
N SER A 277 41.45 0.28 5.52
CA SER A 277 41.42 -1.01 4.83
C SER A 277 40.85 -2.08 5.75
N PRO A 278 40.03 -3.01 5.25
CA PRO A 278 39.59 -4.16 6.03
C PRO A 278 40.82 -4.95 6.53
N GLN A 279 40.85 -5.29 7.79
CA GLN A 279 41.84 -6.28 8.29
C GLN A 279 41.36 -7.66 7.80
N ARG A 280 42.31 -8.43 7.26
CA ARG A 280 42.09 -9.82 6.85
C ARG A 280 42.02 -10.75 8.03
#